data_15a1d31788b2643c1fea43f9f0e9efb3
#
_entry.id   15a1d31788b2643c1fea43f9f0e9efb3
#
_cell.length_a   1.000
_cell.length_b   1.000
_cell.length_c   1.000
_cell.angle_alpha   90.00
_cell.angle_beta   90.00
_cell.angle_gamma   90.00
#
_symmetry.space_group_name_H-M   'P 1'
#
loop_
_entity.id
_entity.type
_entity.pdbx_description
1 polymer ?
#
loop_
_entity_poly.entity_id
_entity_poly.type
_entity_poly.pdbx_seq_one_letter_code
_entity_poly.pdbx_strand_id
1 'polypeptide(L)'
;ELPASETGIDFVNRSLEKKEFNIFNYRNFYNGGGVAIGDVNNDGLSDLFVTSNFEDNKLYLNKGGMHFEDITKQAGIVGKKFWSTGVTFADVNGDGLMDIYVCNSGSRDARGNQLYINQGVKGGVPMYKEMAQEAGLADGGLSTHAAFFDYDRDGDLDMYLLNNSFTPIDKLGYTNLRDMRDKLGGDKLFRNDSPDGKRIMFTDVSEKAGIYGSLIGF
;
A
#
# COMPACT_ATOMS: atom_id res chain seq x y z
N GLU A 1 20.28 20.65 1.00
CA GLU A 1 19.88 19.41 1.69
C GLU A 1 19.63 19.74 3.15
N LEU A 2 18.46 19.35 3.67
CA LEU A 2 18.13 19.53 5.08
C LEU A 2 18.51 18.26 5.85
N PRO A 3 19.32 18.35 6.89
CA PRO A 3 19.72 17.18 7.69
C PRO A 3 18.59 16.65 8.57
N ALA A 4 18.64 15.38 8.94
CA ALA A 4 17.67 14.74 9.82
C ALA A 4 17.55 15.43 11.19
N SER A 5 18.63 16.04 11.67
CA SER A 5 18.64 16.83 12.92
C SER A 5 17.77 18.09 12.87
N GLU A 6 17.51 18.62 11.67
CA GLU A 6 16.64 19.78 11.48
C GLU A 6 15.22 19.36 11.14
N THR A 7 15.06 18.29 10.34
CA THR A 7 13.75 17.86 9.88
C THR A 7 13.06 16.87 10.80
N GLY A 8 13.79 16.15 11.64
CA GLY A 8 13.25 15.04 12.43
C GLY A 8 13.03 13.75 11.64
N ILE A 9 13.31 13.73 10.32
CA ILE A 9 13.15 12.54 9.47
C ILE A 9 14.47 11.76 9.47
N ASP A 10 14.51 10.67 10.22
CA ASP A 10 15.67 9.77 10.36
C ASP A 10 15.51 8.45 9.61
N PHE A 11 14.48 8.35 8.77
CA PHE A 11 14.16 7.14 8.02
C PHE A 11 15.25 6.75 7.02
N VAL A 12 15.63 5.48 7.06
CA VAL A 12 16.56 4.87 6.10
C VAL A 12 15.99 3.55 5.62
N ASN A 13 15.68 3.45 4.32
CA ASN A 13 15.28 2.18 3.71
C ASN A 13 16.53 1.36 3.38
N ARG A 14 16.89 0.40 4.23
CA ARG A 14 18.08 -0.44 4.05
C ARG A 14 17.74 -1.68 3.25
N SER A 15 18.57 -2.01 2.25
CA SER A 15 18.52 -3.27 1.51
C SER A 15 19.57 -4.23 2.05
N LEU A 16 19.14 -5.33 2.67
CA LEU A 16 20.03 -6.35 3.24
C LEU A 16 19.92 -7.61 2.40
N GLU A 17 20.91 -7.82 1.51
CA GLU A 17 21.01 -9.05 0.73
C GLU A 17 21.25 -10.27 1.63
N LYS A 18 20.45 -11.32 1.39
CA LYS A 18 20.60 -12.62 2.04
C LYS A 18 20.65 -13.69 0.97
N LYS A 19 21.27 -14.85 1.29
CA LYS A 19 21.33 -15.99 0.37
C LYS A 19 19.95 -16.40 -0.13
N GLU A 20 18.95 -16.34 0.75
CA GLU A 20 17.58 -16.76 0.52
C GLU A 20 16.71 -15.66 -0.12
N PHE A 21 17.17 -14.39 -0.08
CA PHE A 21 16.42 -13.25 -0.60
C PHE A 21 17.35 -12.14 -1.10
N ASN A 22 17.48 -12.04 -2.43
CA ASN A 22 18.36 -11.10 -3.14
C ASN A 22 17.86 -10.92 -4.58
N ILE A 23 18.56 -10.15 -5.39
CA ILE A 23 18.20 -9.85 -6.78
C ILE A 23 18.04 -11.08 -7.67
N PHE A 24 18.74 -12.19 -7.39
CA PHE A 24 18.65 -13.40 -8.22
C PHE A 24 17.36 -14.22 -8.01
N ASN A 25 16.75 -14.10 -6.83
CA ASN A 25 15.49 -14.79 -6.52
C ASN A 25 14.28 -13.87 -6.36
N TYR A 26 14.51 -12.55 -6.30
CA TYR A 26 13.48 -11.53 -6.31
C TYR A 26 13.91 -10.32 -7.16
N ARG A 27 13.46 -10.30 -8.42
CA ARG A 27 13.90 -9.31 -9.42
C ARG A 27 13.66 -7.84 -9.04
N ASN A 28 12.69 -7.58 -8.15
CA ASN A 28 12.35 -6.23 -7.69
C ASN A 28 13.09 -5.83 -6.41
N PHE A 29 14.18 -6.52 -6.07
CA PHE A 29 14.92 -6.34 -4.83
C PHE A 29 15.41 -4.90 -4.62
N TYR A 30 15.75 -4.18 -5.66
CA TYR A 30 16.24 -2.80 -5.58
C TYR A 30 15.20 -1.73 -5.92
N ASN A 31 13.92 -2.08 -6.03
CA ASN A 31 12.89 -1.10 -6.41
C ASN A 31 12.57 -0.08 -5.29
N GLY A 32 13.05 -0.29 -4.08
CA GLY A 32 12.83 0.62 -2.97
C GLY A 32 11.43 0.52 -2.36
N GLY A 33 11.08 1.52 -1.57
CA GLY A 33 9.77 1.71 -0.95
C GLY A 33 8.96 2.82 -1.60
N GLY A 34 7.78 3.09 -1.05
CA GLY A 34 6.87 4.15 -1.46
C GLY A 34 6.86 5.32 -0.48
N VAL A 35 6.29 6.41 -0.97
CA VAL A 35 6.05 7.64 -0.19
C VAL A 35 4.65 8.13 -0.50
N ALA A 36 3.89 8.48 0.53
CA ALA A 36 2.62 9.20 0.42
C ALA A 36 2.69 10.51 1.21
N ILE A 37 2.08 11.55 0.67
CA ILE A 37 2.04 12.89 1.26
C ILE A 37 0.57 13.32 1.32
N GLY A 38 0.12 13.78 2.47
CA GLY A 38 -1.25 14.28 2.68
C GLY A 38 -1.46 14.73 4.12
N ASP A 39 -2.52 15.46 4.36
CA ASP A 39 -2.91 15.92 5.69
C ASP A 39 -3.74 14.83 6.39
N VAL A 40 -3.12 14.08 7.30
CA VAL A 40 -3.76 12.91 7.94
C VAL A 40 -4.50 13.26 9.23
N ASN A 41 -4.34 14.48 9.73
CA ASN A 41 -5.01 14.96 10.95
C ASN A 41 -5.89 16.20 10.75
N ASN A 42 -6.02 16.66 9.50
CA ASN A 42 -6.80 17.83 9.07
C ASN A 42 -6.35 19.13 9.76
N ASP A 43 -5.03 19.31 9.97
CA ASP A 43 -4.45 20.54 10.52
C ASP A 43 -3.96 21.56 9.46
N GLY A 44 -4.07 21.20 8.18
CA GLY A 44 -3.67 22.01 7.04
C GLY A 44 -2.19 21.85 6.65
N LEU A 45 -1.44 20.96 7.29
CA LEU A 45 -0.06 20.65 6.98
C LEU A 45 0.03 19.27 6.31
N SER A 46 0.91 19.13 5.32
CA SER A 46 1.11 17.83 4.67
C SER A 46 2.04 16.95 5.51
N ASP A 47 1.55 15.77 5.86
CA ASP A 47 2.27 14.71 6.57
C ASP A 47 2.91 13.74 5.60
N LEU A 48 3.75 12.84 6.12
CA LEU A 48 4.55 11.95 5.31
C LEU A 48 4.45 10.51 5.81
N PHE A 49 4.07 9.59 4.93
CA PHE A 49 4.21 8.15 5.18
C PHE A 49 5.28 7.57 4.25
N VAL A 50 6.21 6.79 4.81
CA VAL A 50 7.26 6.11 4.05
C VAL A 50 7.24 4.62 4.35
N THR A 51 7.37 3.81 3.30
CA THR A 51 7.41 2.36 3.42
C THR A 51 8.83 1.83 3.39
N SER A 52 9.05 0.74 4.12
CA SER A 52 10.35 0.08 4.22
C SER A 52 10.29 -1.35 3.69
N ASN A 53 11.39 -1.80 3.06
CA ASN A 53 11.52 -3.16 2.58
C ASN A 53 11.87 -4.15 3.71
N PHE A 54 12.67 -3.77 4.68
CA PHE A 54 13.13 -4.66 5.75
C PHE A 54 12.77 -4.20 7.16
N GLU A 55 12.47 -2.91 7.33
CA GLU A 55 12.20 -2.30 8.63
C GLU A 55 10.73 -1.89 8.73
N ASP A 56 10.34 -1.25 9.82
CA ASP A 56 8.98 -0.73 9.99
C ASP A 56 8.73 0.46 9.08
N ASN A 57 7.54 0.57 8.53
CA ASN A 57 7.06 1.77 7.86
C ASN A 57 6.99 2.93 8.87
N LYS A 58 7.02 4.16 8.38
CA LYS A 58 6.99 5.34 9.24
C LYS A 58 5.91 6.33 8.82
N LEU A 59 5.21 6.86 9.81
CA LEU A 59 4.30 7.99 9.66
C LEU A 59 4.88 9.18 10.43
N TYR A 60 5.13 10.25 9.70
CA TYR A 60 5.67 11.50 10.23
C TYR A 60 4.63 12.59 10.16
N LEU A 61 4.30 13.17 11.31
CA LEU A 61 3.42 14.33 11.42
C LEU A 61 4.21 15.62 11.21
N ASN A 62 3.75 16.48 10.33
CA ASN A 62 4.33 17.78 10.05
C ASN A 62 4.00 18.77 11.19
N LYS A 63 5.00 19.35 11.80
CA LYS A 63 4.87 20.34 12.88
C LYS A 63 5.07 21.77 12.39
N GLY A 64 5.12 21.96 11.07
CA GLY A 64 5.45 23.25 10.43
C GLY A 64 6.95 23.48 10.33
N GLY A 65 7.34 24.44 9.46
CA GLY A 65 8.75 24.81 9.29
C GLY A 65 9.67 23.69 8.79
N MET A 66 9.14 22.67 8.08
CA MET A 66 9.88 21.48 7.65
C MET A 66 10.36 20.59 8.82
N HIS A 67 9.69 20.67 9.97
CA HIS A 67 9.96 19.80 11.10
C HIS A 67 8.88 18.72 11.22
N PHE A 68 9.30 17.46 11.39
CA PHE A 68 8.42 16.29 11.42
C PHE A 68 8.65 15.46 12.70
N GLU A 69 7.60 14.86 13.19
CA GLU A 69 7.59 13.98 14.35
C GLU A 69 7.17 12.56 13.95
N ASP A 70 7.96 11.55 14.30
CA ASP A 70 7.58 10.13 14.12
C ASP A 70 6.45 9.76 15.08
N ILE A 71 5.23 9.65 14.56
CA ILE A 71 4.03 9.25 15.30
C ILE A 71 3.59 7.81 15.04
N THR A 72 4.38 7.02 14.32
CA THR A 72 4.03 5.67 13.85
C THR A 72 3.36 4.81 14.92
N LYS A 73 4.00 4.70 16.09
CA LYS A 73 3.47 3.89 17.21
C LYS A 73 2.26 4.52 17.87
N GLN A 74 2.28 5.84 18.03
CA GLN A 74 1.18 6.59 18.65
C GLN A 74 -0.08 6.52 17.81
N ALA A 75 0.07 6.57 16.48
CA ALA A 75 -1.01 6.47 15.50
C ALA A 75 -1.57 5.03 15.36
N GLY A 76 -0.96 4.03 16.01
CA GLY A 76 -1.40 2.65 15.90
C GLY A 76 -0.98 1.95 14.59
N ILE A 77 0.01 2.50 13.88
CA ILE A 77 0.61 1.84 12.71
C ILE A 77 1.49 0.71 13.21
N VAL A 78 0.94 -0.50 13.16
CA VAL A 78 1.58 -1.71 13.69
C VAL A 78 1.53 -2.82 12.63
N GLY A 79 2.31 -3.84 12.82
CA GLY A 79 2.30 -5.00 11.94
C GLY A 79 3.36 -4.88 10.87
N LYS A 80 4.59 -5.15 11.29
CA LYS A 80 5.72 -5.30 10.36
C LYS A 80 5.37 -6.33 9.30
N LYS A 81 5.29 -5.88 8.07
CA LYS A 81 5.28 -6.75 6.91
C LYS A 81 6.68 -6.79 6.32
N PHE A 82 6.99 -7.92 5.74
CA PHE A 82 8.24 -8.05 5.02
C PHE A 82 8.04 -7.50 3.62
N TRP A 83 8.79 -6.46 3.28
CA TRP A 83 8.82 -5.86 1.96
C TRP A 83 7.58 -5.03 1.59
N SER A 84 7.36 -3.92 2.31
CA SER A 84 6.39 -2.91 1.87
C SER A 84 6.92 -2.16 0.64
N THR A 85 6.01 -1.85 -0.29
CA THR A 85 6.30 -1.21 -1.59
C THR A 85 5.58 0.13 -1.69
N GLY A 86 4.55 0.25 -2.53
CA GLY A 86 3.77 1.48 -2.65
C GLY A 86 2.89 1.77 -1.45
N VAL A 87 2.54 3.02 -1.27
CA VAL A 87 1.58 3.49 -0.28
C VAL A 87 0.72 4.60 -0.90
N THR A 88 -0.56 4.61 -0.54
CA THR A 88 -1.52 5.62 -1.03
C THR A 88 -2.38 6.10 0.13
N PHE A 89 -2.62 7.41 0.20
CA PHE A 89 -3.63 8.02 1.05
C PHE A 89 -4.93 8.17 0.27
N ALA A 90 -6.04 7.77 0.85
CA ALA A 90 -7.39 7.93 0.30
C ALA A 90 -8.42 7.93 1.44
N ASP A 91 -9.49 8.67 1.29
CA ASP A 91 -10.66 8.57 2.16
C ASP A 91 -11.59 7.48 1.57
N VAL A 92 -11.40 6.22 2.01
CA VAL A 92 -12.09 5.07 1.40
C VAL A 92 -13.50 4.84 1.90
N ASN A 93 -13.87 5.52 2.99
CA ASN A 93 -15.20 5.40 3.61
C ASN A 93 -16.02 6.70 3.55
N GLY A 94 -15.46 7.77 2.96
CA GLY A 94 -16.14 9.04 2.76
C GLY A 94 -16.38 9.84 4.05
N ASP A 95 -15.55 9.65 5.09
CA ASP A 95 -15.69 10.31 6.40
C ASP A 95 -14.90 11.62 6.51
N GLY A 96 -14.13 11.98 5.47
CA GLY A 96 -13.30 13.20 5.42
C GLY A 96 -11.95 13.04 6.08
N LEU A 97 -11.56 11.83 6.49
CA LEU A 97 -10.25 11.52 7.07
C LEU A 97 -9.43 10.66 6.11
N MET A 98 -8.13 10.90 6.05
CA MET A 98 -7.24 10.12 5.18
C MET A 98 -6.93 8.76 5.79
N ASP A 99 -7.28 7.70 5.05
CA ASP A 99 -6.88 6.31 5.31
C ASP A 99 -5.57 5.99 4.58
N ILE A 100 -4.92 4.89 4.95
CA ILE A 100 -3.62 4.51 4.41
C ILE A 100 -3.69 3.09 3.84
N TYR A 101 -3.43 2.94 2.55
CA TYR A 101 -3.27 1.63 1.92
C TYR A 101 -1.81 1.35 1.61
N VAL A 102 -1.28 0.25 2.15
CA VAL A 102 0.13 -0.17 1.98
C VAL A 102 0.18 -1.45 1.17
N CYS A 103 0.86 -1.39 0.04
CA CYS A 103 1.18 -2.55 -0.79
C CYS A 103 2.37 -3.33 -0.19
N ASN A 104 2.25 -4.65 -0.20
CA ASN A 104 3.30 -5.55 0.27
C ASN A 104 3.66 -6.57 -0.80
N SER A 105 4.93 -7.00 -0.80
CA SER A 105 5.51 -7.89 -1.79
C SER A 105 6.53 -8.86 -1.11
N GLY A 106 7.47 -9.39 -1.83
CA GLY A 106 8.58 -10.18 -1.24
C GLY A 106 8.24 -11.64 -0.95
N SER A 107 8.51 -12.13 0.26
CA SER A 107 8.37 -13.54 0.64
C SER A 107 6.89 -13.98 0.76
N ARG A 108 6.59 -15.23 0.36
CA ARG A 108 5.21 -15.77 0.33
C ARG A 108 4.48 -15.73 1.68
N ASP A 109 5.20 -15.82 2.78
CA ASP A 109 4.59 -16.06 4.10
C ASP A 109 4.16 -14.77 4.85
N ALA A 110 4.51 -13.60 4.32
CA ALA A 110 4.24 -12.32 4.98
C ALA A 110 3.57 -11.28 4.07
N ARG A 111 3.06 -11.72 2.90
CA ARG A 111 2.34 -10.85 1.98
C ARG A 111 0.89 -10.73 2.41
N GLY A 112 0.37 -9.62 2.26
CA GLY A 112 -0.99 -9.21 2.50
C GLY A 112 -0.93 -7.70 2.63
N ASN A 113 -1.57 -7.03 1.70
CA ASN A 113 -1.65 -5.57 1.75
C ASN A 113 -2.36 -5.15 3.03
N GLN A 114 -2.12 -3.94 3.47
CA GLN A 114 -2.68 -3.39 4.70
C GLN A 114 -3.54 -2.16 4.37
N LEU A 115 -4.67 -2.05 5.04
CA LEU A 115 -5.56 -0.90 5.01
C LEU A 115 -5.73 -0.38 6.43
N TYR A 116 -5.19 0.79 6.70
CA TYR A 116 -5.33 1.46 7.97
C TYR A 116 -6.42 2.51 7.87
N ILE A 117 -7.55 2.29 8.53
CA ILE A 117 -8.68 3.21 8.59
C ILE A 117 -8.47 4.20 9.73
N ASN A 118 -8.57 5.47 9.40
CA ASN A 118 -8.49 6.57 10.36
C ASN A 118 -9.73 6.58 11.26
N GLN A 119 -9.55 6.43 12.55
CA GLN A 119 -10.61 6.40 13.57
C GLN A 119 -10.86 7.76 14.22
N GLY A 120 -10.29 8.82 13.63
CA GLY A 120 -10.32 10.17 14.17
C GLY A 120 -9.00 10.61 14.80
N VAL A 121 -8.97 11.87 15.19
CA VAL A 121 -7.77 12.54 15.71
C VAL A 121 -7.88 12.73 17.22
N LYS A 122 -6.87 12.30 17.96
CA LYS A 122 -6.80 12.46 19.41
C LYS A 122 -5.55 13.23 19.82
N GLY A 123 -5.73 14.42 20.36
CA GLY A 123 -4.59 15.27 20.75
C GLY A 123 -3.69 15.67 19.57
N GLY A 124 -4.27 15.84 18.37
CA GLY A 124 -3.52 16.17 17.16
C GLY A 124 -2.90 14.96 16.43
N VAL A 125 -3.02 13.75 16.98
CA VAL A 125 -2.48 12.51 16.40
C VAL A 125 -3.64 11.69 15.82
N PRO A 126 -3.60 11.29 14.53
CA PRO A 126 -4.58 10.40 13.94
C PRO A 126 -4.43 8.99 14.52
N MET A 127 -5.56 8.29 14.71
CA MET A 127 -5.58 6.93 15.25
C MET A 127 -6.04 5.96 14.18
N TYR A 128 -5.26 4.94 13.90
CA TYR A 128 -5.55 3.99 12.82
C TYR A 128 -5.87 2.59 13.33
N LYS A 129 -6.77 1.90 12.59
CA LYS A 129 -7.08 0.49 12.75
C LYS A 129 -6.83 -0.25 11.44
N GLU A 130 -6.03 -1.33 11.48
CA GLU A 130 -5.81 -2.18 10.31
C GLU A 130 -7.07 -3.01 10.01
N MET A 131 -7.59 -2.95 8.77
CA MET A 131 -8.86 -3.55 8.36
C MET A 131 -8.83 -4.19 6.96
N ALA A 132 -7.66 -4.42 6.35
CA ALA A 132 -7.59 -4.93 4.99
C ALA A 132 -8.28 -6.28 4.82
N GLN A 133 -8.16 -7.19 5.80
CA GLN A 133 -8.82 -8.50 5.75
C GLN A 133 -10.34 -8.37 5.81
N GLU A 134 -10.86 -7.52 6.67
CA GLU A 134 -12.30 -7.29 6.86
C GLU A 134 -12.90 -6.57 5.65
N ALA A 135 -12.13 -5.67 5.04
CA ALA A 135 -12.51 -4.90 3.85
C ALA A 135 -12.39 -5.68 2.52
N GLY A 136 -11.77 -6.86 2.51
CA GLY A 136 -11.52 -7.62 1.28
C GLY A 136 -10.32 -7.15 0.46
N LEU A 137 -9.45 -6.30 1.04
CA LEU A 137 -8.29 -5.69 0.37
C LEU A 137 -6.93 -6.26 0.80
N ALA A 138 -6.89 -7.34 1.60
CA ALA A 138 -5.66 -8.00 2.02
C ALA A 138 -5.08 -8.89 0.90
N ASP A 139 -4.89 -8.33 -0.30
CA ASP A 139 -4.34 -9.07 -1.44
C ASP A 139 -2.94 -9.60 -1.14
N GLY A 140 -2.71 -10.87 -1.48
CA GLY A 140 -1.45 -11.57 -1.25
C GLY A 140 -0.55 -11.67 -2.49
N GLY A 141 -0.79 -10.87 -3.51
CA GLY A 141 0.03 -10.75 -4.72
C GLY A 141 1.42 -10.16 -4.45
N LEU A 142 2.18 -9.91 -5.50
CA LEU A 142 3.39 -9.09 -5.45
C LEU A 142 2.99 -7.64 -5.73
N SER A 143 2.26 -7.04 -4.80
CA SER A 143 1.70 -5.71 -4.98
C SER A 143 2.79 -4.64 -5.00
N THR A 144 2.67 -3.70 -5.92
CA THR A 144 3.65 -2.62 -6.12
C THR A 144 3.06 -1.24 -5.84
N HIS A 145 1.83 -1.01 -6.23
CA HIS A 145 1.13 0.26 -6.00
C HIS A 145 -0.38 0.08 -6.10
N ALA A 146 -1.14 1.01 -5.51
CA ALA A 146 -2.59 1.10 -5.65
C ALA A 146 -3.01 2.53 -5.98
N ALA A 147 -4.05 2.67 -6.78
CA ALA A 147 -4.69 3.95 -7.08
C ALA A 147 -6.18 3.87 -6.71
N PHE A 148 -6.68 4.90 -6.04
CA PHE A 148 -8.08 5.03 -5.69
C PHE A 148 -8.75 6.07 -6.59
N PHE A 149 -9.91 5.72 -7.14
CA PHE A 149 -10.72 6.58 -8.02
C PHE A 149 -12.12 5.99 -8.17
N ASP A 150 -13.10 6.83 -8.41
CA ASP A 150 -14.48 6.43 -8.69
C ASP A 150 -14.59 5.95 -10.15
N TYR A 151 -14.56 4.61 -10.39
CA TYR A 151 -14.53 4.07 -11.74
C TYR A 151 -15.93 3.90 -12.34
N ASP A 152 -16.94 3.67 -11.53
CA ASP A 152 -18.34 3.46 -11.97
C ASP A 152 -19.25 4.67 -11.75
N ARG A 153 -18.72 5.73 -11.14
CA ARG A 153 -19.36 7.03 -10.93
C ARG A 153 -20.53 6.97 -9.96
N ASP A 154 -20.38 6.18 -8.94
CA ASP A 154 -21.39 6.09 -7.87
C ASP A 154 -21.08 7.01 -6.68
N GLY A 155 -19.93 7.66 -6.66
CA GLY A 155 -19.52 8.69 -5.72
C GLY A 155 -18.61 8.20 -4.60
N ASP A 156 -18.25 6.92 -4.58
CA ASP A 156 -17.25 6.41 -3.66
C ASP A 156 -15.92 6.03 -4.37
N LEU A 157 -14.89 5.72 -3.61
CA LEU A 157 -13.57 5.42 -4.16
C LEU A 157 -13.36 3.91 -4.29
N ASP A 158 -13.17 3.48 -5.53
CA ASP A 158 -12.73 2.15 -5.90
C ASP A 158 -11.20 2.05 -5.91
N MET A 159 -10.66 0.84 -6.07
CA MET A 159 -9.21 0.64 -6.06
C MET A 159 -8.73 -0.17 -7.26
N TYR A 160 -7.73 0.35 -7.97
CA TYR A 160 -6.93 -0.40 -8.92
C TYR A 160 -5.60 -0.79 -8.28
N LEU A 161 -5.30 -2.09 -8.26
CA LEU A 161 -4.10 -2.65 -7.65
C LEU A 161 -3.16 -3.18 -8.71
N LEU A 162 -1.92 -2.69 -8.71
CA LEU A 162 -0.83 -3.15 -9.55
C LEU A 162 -0.10 -4.31 -8.86
N ASN A 163 -0.14 -5.48 -9.48
CA ASN A 163 0.57 -6.67 -9.03
C ASN A 163 1.62 -7.12 -10.04
N ASN A 164 2.76 -7.53 -9.55
CA ASN A 164 3.81 -8.12 -10.35
C ASN A 164 3.58 -9.63 -10.54
N SER A 165 4.18 -10.23 -11.58
CA SER A 165 4.10 -11.66 -11.80
C SER A 165 5.07 -12.46 -10.93
N PHE A 166 4.62 -13.64 -10.49
CA PHE A 166 5.46 -14.63 -9.80
C PHE A 166 6.27 -15.50 -10.75
N THR A 167 5.92 -15.51 -12.03
CA THR A 167 6.53 -16.42 -12.98
C THR A 167 7.85 -15.86 -13.49
N PRO A 168 8.99 -16.54 -13.27
CA PRO A 168 10.26 -16.13 -13.82
C PRO A 168 10.20 -16.08 -15.36
N ILE A 169 10.85 -15.09 -15.96
CA ILE A 169 10.83 -14.85 -17.40
C ILE A 169 11.34 -16.06 -18.20
N ASP A 170 12.35 -16.75 -17.68
CA ASP A 170 12.94 -17.96 -18.28
C ASP A 170 11.97 -19.14 -18.35
N LYS A 171 10.91 -19.15 -17.52
CA LYS A 171 9.87 -20.18 -17.49
C LYS A 171 8.66 -19.85 -18.38
N LEU A 172 8.59 -18.64 -18.93
CA LEU A 172 7.48 -18.22 -19.77
C LEU A 172 7.48 -18.89 -21.14
N GLY A 173 8.65 -19.34 -21.64
CA GLY A 173 8.77 -19.97 -22.95
C GLY A 173 8.25 -19.08 -24.09
N TYR A 174 7.73 -19.71 -25.14
CA TYR A 174 7.12 -19.01 -26.29
C TYR A 174 5.58 -19.01 -26.25
N THR A 175 4.97 -19.43 -25.13
CA THR A 175 3.50 -19.48 -24.99
C THR A 175 2.96 -18.07 -24.74
N ASN A 176 1.88 -17.69 -25.41
CA ASN A 176 1.18 -16.44 -25.09
C ASN A 176 0.45 -16.61 -23.75
N LEU A 177 0.99 -16.03 -22.70
CA LEU A 177 0.43 -16.11 -21.35
C LEU A 177 -0.46 -14.91 -21.00
N ARG A 178 -0.68 -14.00 -21.94
CA ARG A 178 -1.50 -12.79 -21.71
C ARG A 178 -2.96 -13.12 -21.42
N ASP A 179 -3.44 -14.25 -21.96
CA ASP A 179 -4.80 -14.71 -21.78
C ASP A 179 -4.97 -15.64 -20.56
N MET A 180 -3.88 -15.95 -19.86
CA MET A 180 -3.90 -16.78 -18.65
C MET A 180 -3.97 -15.91 -17.42
N ARG A 181 -5.06 -16.02 -16.67
CA ARG A 181 -5.24 -15.30 -15.41
C ARG A 181 -4.50 -15.98 -14.28
N ASP A 182 -3.72 -15.21 -13.53
CA ASP A 182 -3.12 -15.62 -12.26
C ASP A 182 -3.85 -14.88 -11.11
N LYS A 183 -4.33 -15.62 -10.12
CA LYS A 183 -5.02 -15.04 -8.96
C LYS A 183 -4.13 -14.16 -8.08
N LEU A 184 -2.83 -14.37 -8.11
CA LEU A 184 -1.84 -13.66 -7.28
C LEU A 184 -0.97 -12.70 -8.11
N GLY A 185 -0.84 -12.95 -9.41
CA GLY A 185 -0.15 -12.08 -10.35
C GLY A 185 -1.15 -11.30 -11.18
N GLY A 186 -0.75 -10.17 -11.68
CA GLY A 186 -1.58 -9.32 -12.52
C GLY A 186 -2.48 -8.37 -11.73
N ASP A 187 -2.85 -7.34 -12.44
CA ASP A 187 -3.57 -6.21 -11.88
C ASP A 187 -5.00 -6.56 -11.52
N LYS A 188 -5.57 -5.82 -10.57
CA LYS A 188 -6.94 -6.03 -10.08
C LYS A 188 -7.68 -4.72 -9.96
N LEU A 189 -8.99 -4.79 -10.21
CA LEU A 189 -9.95 -3.74 -9.89
C LEU A 189 -10.87 -4.21 -8.78
N PHE A 190 -10.90 -3.46 -7.71
CA PHE A 190 -11.79 -3.68 -6.57
C PHE A 190 -12.84 -2.57 -6.54
N ARG A 191 -14.12 -2.95 -6.61
CA ARG A 191 -15.22 -2.03 -6.44
C ARG A 191 -15.52 -1.86 -4.95
N ASN A 192 -15.75 -0.64 -4.54
CA ASN A 192 -16.26 -0.32 -3.22
C ASN A 192 -17.76 -0.64 -3.15
N ASP A 193 -18.14 -1.56 -2.31
CA ASP A 193 -19.54 -1.95 -2.08
C ASP A 193 -19.97 -1.57 -0.66
N SER A 194 -19.38 -0.55 -0.05
CA SER A 194 -19.64 -0.10 1.32
C SER A 194 -21.03 0.53 1.43
N PRO A 195 -21.99 -0.08 2.13
CA PRO A 195 -23.39 0.34 2.06
C PRO A 195 -23.68 1.68 2.77
N ASP A 196 -22.82 2.11 3.69
CA ASP A 196 -23.08 3.25 4.57
C ASP A 196 -21.82 3.98 5.05
N GLY A 197 -20.66 3.74 4.42
CA GLY A 197 -19.37 4.28 4.83
C GLY A 197 -18.83 3.75 6.17
N LYS A 198 -19.65 3.01 6.93
CA LYS A 198 -19.26 2.45 8.23
C LYS A 198 -18.72 1.03 8.12
N ARG A 199 -19.33 0.22 7.25
CA ARG A 199 -18.84 -1.10 6.91
C ARG A 199 -18.10 -1.02 5.58
N ILE A 200 -16.79 -1.04 5.64
CA ILE A 200 -15.93 -0.99 4.47
C ILE A 200 -15.89 -2.38 3.82
N MET A 201 -16.25 -2.45 2.55
CA MET A 201 -16.31 -3.69 1.80
C MET A 201 -15.96 -3.47 0.34
N PHE A 202 -14.96 -4.19 -0.15
CA PHE A 202 -14.53 -4.17 -1.54
C PHE A 202 -14.69 -5.53 -2.18
N THR A 203 -15.08 -5.54 -3.45
CA THR A 203 -15.28 -6.74 -4.25
C THR A 203 -14.35 -6.73 -5.47
N ASP A 204 -13.58 -7.80 -5.68
CA ASP A 204 -12.77 -7.99 -6.89
C ASP A 204 -13.70 -8.15 -8.11
N VAL A 205 -13.73 -7.13 -8.96
CA VAL A 205 -14.53 -7.07 -10.19
C VAL A 205 -13.67 -7.16 -11.47
N SER A 206 -12.41 -7.49 -11.33
CA SER A 206 -11.42 -7.50 -12.42
C SER A 206 -11.88 -8.27 -13.64
N GLU A 207 -12.44 -9.46 -13.46
CA GLU A 207 -12.94 -10.29 -14.55
C GLU A 207 -14.11 -9.64 -15.26
N LYS A 208 -15.09 -9.14 -14.51
CA LYS A 208 -16.26 -8.46 -15.04
C LYS A 208 -15.90 -7.16 -15.77
N ALA A 209 -14.88 -6.45 -15.30
CA ALA A 209 -14.37 -5.23 -15.90
C ALA A 209 -13.46 -5.50 -17.14
N GLY A 210 -13.18 -6.76 -17.48
CA GLY A 210 -12.29 -7.11 -18.59
C GLY A 210 -10.80 -6.89 -18.27
N ILE A 211 -10.45 -6.73 -16.99
CA ILE A 211 -9.07 -6.62 -16.51
C ILE A 211 -8.56 -8.02 -16.25
N TYR A 212 -7.69 -8.49 -17.14
CA TYR A 212 -7.04 -9.79 -16.98
C TYR A 212 -5.71 -9.61 -16.30
N GLY A 213 -5.62 -10.05 -15.06
CA GLY A 213 -4.35 -10.23 -14.39
C GLY A 213 -3.57 -11.34 -15.08
N SER A 214 -2.76 -10.98 -16.07
CA SER A 214 -1.95 -11.96 -16.82
C SER A 214 -0.81 -12.49 -15.96
N LEU A 215 -0.31 -13.70 -16.30
CA LEU A 215 0.93 -14.25 -15.72
C LEU A 215 2.16 -13.34 -15.94
N ILE A 216 2.03 -12.31 -16.76
CA ILE A 216 3.02 -11.28 -17.04
C ILE A 216 2.49 -9.96 -16.46
N GLY A 217 2.50 -9.83 -15.14
CA GLY A 217 2.27 -8.52 -14.51
C GLY A 217 3.48 -7.60 -14.75
N PHE A 218 3.21 -6.32 -15.01
CA PHE A 218 4.24 -5.30 -15.22
C PHE A 218 4.75 -4.73 -13.90
#